data_4484f14369ab3cdccbb04128e88b35c0
#
_entry.id   4484f14369ab3cdccbb04128e88b35c0
#
_cell.length_a   1.000
_cell.length_b   1.000
_cell.length_c   1.000
_cell.angle_alpha   90.00
_cell.angle_beta   90.00
_cell.angle_gamma   90.00
#
_symmetry.space_group_name_H-M   'P 1'
#
loop_
_entity.id
_entity.type
_entity.pdbx_description
1 polymer ?
#
loop_
_entity_poly.entity_id
_entity_poly.type
_entity_poly.pdbx_seq_one_letter_code
_entity_poly.pdbx_strand_id
1 'polypeptide(L)'
;CFFMANEQQGQVGKVVQVMGAVVDIAFSDDQELPAIYNAIHVKDEEGTVPVDVICETMQHLGDGVVRTVAMSSTDGMVRGMKAVDTGRAIAAPVGDGCLGRIFNVLGQTVDNDDTKVPASDYWPIHRPAPAFKDQSPATEIFETGIKVVDLIAPYAKGGKIGLFGGAGVGKTVLIQELIHNVATEHSGCSVFCGVGERTREGNDLWGEMKDSGVLSKVALVYGQMNEPPGARMRVALTGLTMAEYFRDKQGQDVLLFVDNIFRFVQAGSEVSALLGRMPSAVGYQPTLATDIGELQERITSTKDGSITSIQAVYVPADDLTDPAPAGVFTHLDATTVLSRSIAELGIYPAVDPLDSPSRILDPNVLGEEHYEVARGVQAILQRYKELQDIIAILGMEELSDDDKVIVARARKVQRFLSQPFFVAEQFTGSPGRYVSLKETIRGFKEILAGQHDDMTEGA
;
A
#
# COMPACT_ATOMS: atom_id res chain seq x y z
N CYS A 1 26.70 3.17 -5.08
CA CYS A 1 27.10 3.55 -6.10
C CYS A 1 26.43 4.32 -7.22
N PHE A 2 25.07 4.39 -7.34
CA PHE A 2 24.42 5.23 -8.36
C PHE A 2 24.71 6.73 -8.13
N PHE A 3 24.79 7.18 -6.87
CA PHE A 3 25.12 8.56 -6.53
C PHE A 3 26.61 8.91 -6.73
N MET A 4 27.53 7.96 -6.59
CA MET A 4 28.98 8.18 -6.68
C MET A 4 29.48 8.49 -8.10
N ALA A 5 28.78 8.10 -9.15
CA ALA A 5 29.26 8.27 -10.52
C ALA A 5 29.31 9.73 -11.02
N ASN A 6 28.61 10.66 -10.35
CA ASN A 6 28.53 12.07 -10.74
C ASN A 6 29.14 13.08 -9.74
N GLU A 7 29.72 12.60 -8.64
CA GLU A 7 30.29 13.49 -7.61
C GLU A 7 31.48 14.35 -8.11
N GLN A 8 32.11 13.96 -9.20
CA GLN A 8 33.27 14.69 -9.74
C GLN A 8 32.91 15.96 -10.52
N GLN A 9 31.63 16.20 -10.82
CA GLN A 9 31.16 17.37 -11.60
C GLN A 9 30.10 18.21 -10.88
N GLY A 10 29.66 17.82 -9.69
CA GLY A 10 28.63 18.51 -8.93
C GLY A 10 29.13 19.80 -8.27
N GLN A 11 28.23 20.75 -8.11
CA GLN A 11 28.52 21.96 -7.33
C GLN A 11 28.66 21.61 -5.84
N VAL A 12 29.61 22.28 -5.19
CA VAL A 12 29.98 21.99 -3.81
C VAL A 12 29.55 23.12 -2.91
N GLY A 13 28.66 22.81 -1.98
CA GLY A 13 28.28 23.69 -0.89
C GLY A 13 28.84 23.24 0.45
N LYS A 14 28.46 23.97 1.49
CA LYS A 14 28.82 23.66 2.89
C LYS A 14 27.59 23.68 3.77
N VAL A 15 27.55 22.74 4.71
CA VAL A 15 26.53 22.70 5.75
C VAL A 15 26.67 23.95 6.64
N VAL A 16 25.58 24.69 6.79
CA VAL A 16 25.57 25.91 7.63
C VAL A 16 24.70 25.75 8.88
N GLN A 17 23.71 24.86 8.82
CA GLN A 17 22.83 24.59 9.96
C GLN A 17 22.30 23.17 9.90
N VAL A 18 22.16 22.50 11.05
CA VAL A 18 21.52 21.21 11.22
C VAL A 18 20.44 21.32 12.30
N MET A 19 19.20 21.02 11.97
CA MET A 19 18.05 21.03 12.89
C MET A 19 17.33 19.69 12.78
N GLY A 20 17.79 18.69 13.53
CA GLY A 20 17.26 17.33 13.40
C GLY A 20 17.45 16.80 11.98
N ALA A 21 16.36 16.45 11.31
CA ALA A 21 16.39 15.94 9.93
C ALA A 21 16.53 17.03 8.87
N VAL A 22 16.46 18.31 9.23
CA VAL A 22 16.61 19.45 8.30
C VAL A 22 18.03 19.96 8.31
N VAL A 23 18.60 20.10 7.12
CA VAL A 23 19.98 20.56 6.91
C VAL A 23 19.97 21.74 5.93
N ASP A 24 20.51 22.88 6.35
CA ASP A 24 20.69 24.06 5.50
C ASP A 24 22.11 24.05 4.93
N ILE A 25 22.22 24.23 3.61
CA ILE A 25 23.47 24.15 2.86
C ILE A 25 23.64 25.43 2.06
N ALA A 26 24.80 26.07 2.20
CA ALA A 26 25.14 27.26 1.46
C ALA A 26 26.02 26.97 0.25
N PHE A 27 25.70 27.59 -0.86
CA PHE A 27 26.47 27.60 -2.09
C PHE A 27 26.99 29.02 -2.36
N SER A 28 28.12 29.17 -3.04
CA SER A 28 28.69 30.47 -3.38
C SER A 28 27.86 31.17 -4.48
N ASP A 29 27.92 32.50 -4.50
CA ASP A 29 27.11 33.34 -5.41
C ASP A 29 27.39 33.10 -6.90
N ASP A 30 28.53 32.53 -7.23
CA ASP A 30 28.93 32.16 -8.59
C ASP A 30 28.42 30.78 -9.02
N GLN A 31 27.75 30.05 -8.13
CA GLN A 31 27.21 28.74 -8.38
C GLN A 31 25.70 28.77 -8.60
N GLU A 32 25.22 27.89 -9.46
CA GLU A 32 23.80 27.66 -9.63
C GLU A 32 23.27 26.81 -8.43
N LEU A 33 22.15 27.24 -7.85
CA LEU A 33 21.56 26.53 -6.74
C LEU A 33 21.00 25.17 -7.18
N PRO A 34 21.08 24.13 -6.33
CA PRO A 34 20.41 22.85 -6.59
C PRO A 34 18.92 23.06 -6.88
N ALA A 35 18.42 22.37 -7.90
CA ALA A 35 16.98 22.36 -8.17
C ALA A 35 16.21 21.70 -7.02
N ILE A 36 14.94 22.08 -6.87
CA ILE A 36 14.06 21.43 -5.91
C ILE A 36 14.01 19.93 -6.21
N TYR A 37 14.09 19.11 -5.18
CA TYR A 37 14.22 17.64 -5.18
C TYR A 37 15.59 17.08 -5.57
N ASN A 38 16.57 17.91 -5.93
CA ASN A 38 17.92 17.38 -6.12
C ASN A 38 18.45 16.73 -4.85
N ALA A 39 19.10 15.60 -5.01
CA ALA A 39 19.82 14.92 -3.94
C ALA A 39 21.19 15.58 -3.75
N ILE A 40 21.49 15.94 -2.52
CA ILE A 40 22.79 16.50 -2.10
C ILE A 40 23.48 15.49 -1.21
N HIS A 41 24.71 15.15 -1.52
CA HIS A 41 25.49 14.19 -0.75
C HIS A 41 26.40 14.90 0.24
N VAL A 42 26.17 14.66 1.53
CA VAL A 42 27.06 15.12 2.62
C VAL A 42 27.87 13.93 3.09
N LYS A 43 29.16 13.95 2.85
CA LYS A 43 30.05 12.86 3.20
C LYS A 43 31.31 13.39 3.91
N ASP A 44 31.61 12.80 5.07
CA ASP A 44 32.83 13.02 5.82
C ASP A 44 33.24 11.74 6.54
N GLU A 45 34.39 11.18 6.12
CA GLU A 45 34.95 9.96 6.69
C GLU A 45 36.04 10.25 7.75
N GLU A 46 36.50 11.51 7.82
CA GLU A 46 37.64 11.92 8.68
C GLU A 46 37.19 12.41 10.07
N GLY A 47 35.89 12.65 10.26
CA GLY A 47 35.31 13.09 11.53
C GLY A 47 35.28 12.02 12.61
N THR A 48 34.97 12.43 13.84
CA THR A 48 34.83 11.51 15.00
C THR A 48 33.70 10.49 14.78
N VAL A 49 32.66 10.89 14.05
CA VAL A 49 31.56 10.05 13.61
C VAL A 49 31.48 10.16 12.09
N PRO A 50 31.64 9.05 11.35
CA PRO A 50 31.51 9.08 9.89
C PRO A 50 30.11 9.55 9.47
N VAL A 51 30.04 10.45 8.50
CA VAL A 51 28.79 10.96 7.93
C VAL A 51 28.73 10.57 6.46
N ASP A 52 27.63 9.92 6.07
CA ASP A 52 27.32 9.59 4.68
C ASP A 52 25.80 9.69 4.51
N VAL A 53 25.31 10.88 4.18
CA VAL A 53 23.89 11.23 4.19
C VAL A 53 23.50 11.88 2.87
N ILE A 54 22.41 11.39 2.30
CA ILE A 54 21.73 12.04 1.17
C ILE A 54 20.63 12.95 1.72
N CYS A 55 20.64 14.20 1.29
CA CYS A 55 19.63 15.20 1.62
C CYS A 55 18.86 15.63 0.37
N GLU A 56 17.55 15.70 0.46
CA GLU A 56 16.70 16.18 -0.62
C GLU A 56 16.43 17.68 -0.48
N THR A 57 16.68 18.45 -1.55
CA THR A 57 16.42 19.89 -1.58
C THR A 57 14.93 20.17 -1.55
N MET A 58 14.47 20.93 -0.54
CA MET A 58 13.04 21.25 -0.35
C MET A 58 12.70 22.72 -0.59
N GLN A 59 13.59 23.65 -0.25
CA GLN A 59 13.37 25.09 -0.35
C GLN A 59 14.65 25.84 -0.69
N HIS A 60 14.50 26.94 -1.40
CA HIS A 60 15.51 27.98 -1.51
C HIS A 60 15.20 29.10 -0.51
N LEU A 61 16.14 29.38 0.40
CA LEU A 61 15.94 30.36 1.47
C LEU A 61 16.39 31.78 1.10
N GLY A 62 17.08 31.94 -0.04
CA GLY A 62 17.79 33.15 -0.40
C GLY A 62 19.27 33.13 0.05
N ASP A 63 20.04 34.13 -0.37
CA ASP A 63 21.46 34.29 -0.03
C ASP A 63 22.31 33.03 -0.29
N GLY A 64 22.02 32.29 -1.36
CA GLY A 64 22.74 31.09 -1.72
C GLY A 64 22.49 29.88 -0.83
N VAL A 65 21.49 29.91 0.08
CA VAL A 65 21.17 28.84 1.01
C VAL A 65 19.99 28.04 0.54
N VAL A 66 20.13 26.72 0.56
CA VAL A 66 19.04 25.77 0.32
C VAL A 66 18.73 25.00 1.59
N ARG A 67 17.45 24.76 1.83
CA ARG A 67 16.97 23.90 2.93
C ARG A 67 16.66 22.52 2.40
N THR A 68 17.24 21.53 3.06
CA THR A 68 17.13 20.13 2.67
C THR A 68 16.60 19.25 3.80
N VAL A 69 16.11 18.08 3.45
CA VAL A 69 15.66 17.04 4.39
C VAL A 69 16.51 15.80 4.21
N ALA A 70 17.12 15.33 5.31
CA ALA A 70 17.98 14.16 5.29
C ALA A 70 17.16 12.87 5.17
N MET A 71 17.67 11.90 4.40
CA MET A 71 17.09 10.58 4.21
C MET A 71 17.62 9.54 5.20
N SER A 72 18.60 9.89 6.02
CA SER A 72 19.14 9.09 7.11
C SER A 72 19.49 9.96 8.30
N SER A 73 20.00 9.35 9.41
CA SER A 73 20.38 10.13 10.59
C SER A 73 21.42 11.20 10.27
N THR A 74 21.24 12.38 10.84
CA THR A 74 22.19 13.50 10.77
C THR A 74 23.21 13.51 11.90
N ASP A 75 23.27 12.45 12.71
CA ASP A 75 24.23 12.33 13.81
C ASP A 75 25.67 12.46 13.32
N GLY A 76 26.45 13.28 13.99
CA GLY A 76 27.83 13.58 13.60
C GLY A 76 27.97 14.67 12.54
N MET A 77 26.90 15.13 11.92
CA MET A 77 26.95 16.21 10.96
C MET A 77 27.20 17.57 11.65
N VAL A 78 28.19 18.30 11.18
CA VAL A 78 28.57 19.60 11.72
C VAL A 78 28.64 20.67 10.64
N ARG A 79 28.57 21.93 11.05
CA ARG A 79 28.78 23.06 10.15
C ARG A 79 30.14 22.98 9.44
N GLY A 80 30.17 23.38 8.19
CA GLY A 80 31.37 23.41 7.37
C GLY A 80 31.62 22.11 6.59
N MET A 81 30.90 21.03 6.88
CA MET A 81 30.99 19.81 6.09
C MET A 81 30.66 20.07 4.63
N LYS A 82 31.40 19.39 3.75
CA LYS A 82 31.22 19.46 2.31
C LYS A 82 29.92 18.77 1.90
N ALA A 83 29.14 19.45 1.07
CA ALA A 83 27.90 18.95 0.51
C ALA A 83 27.94 19.08 -1.02
N VAL A 84 27.80 17.98 -1.73
CA VAL A 84 27.90 17.92 -3.19
C VAL A 84 26.52 17.75 -3.80
N ASP A 85 26.11 18.68 -4.64
CA ASP A 85 24.90 18.53 -5.44
C ASP A 85 25.13 17.45 -6.52
N THR A 86 24.32 16.40 -6.50
CA THR A 86 24.40 15.32 -7.50
C THR A 86 23.81 15.70 -8.85
N GLY A 87 23.16 16.87 -8.95
CA GLY A 87 22.52 17.37 -10.16
C GLY A 87 21.25 16.60 -10.57
N ARG A 88 20.73 15.76 -9.70
CA ARG A 88 19.54 14.91 -9.97
C ARG A 88 18.76 14.59 -8.71
N ALA A 89 17.49 14.25 -8.89
CA ALA A 89 16.63 13.76 -7.80
C ALA A 89 17.02 12.34 -7.36
N ILE A 90 16.53 11.92 -6.20
CA ILE A 90 16.59 10.53 -5.75
C ILE A 90 15.94 9.64 -6.81
N ALA A 91 16.60 8.55 -7.16
CA ALA A 91 16.13 7.62 -8.17
C ALA A 91 16.02 6.21 -7.60
N ALA A 92 15.00 5.48 -8.04
CA ALA A 92 14.79 4.08 -7.70
C ALA A 92 15.35 3.16 -8.80
N PRO A 93 16.01 2.04 -8.44
CA PRO A 93 16.33 1.00 -9.40
C PRO A 93 15.02 0.38 -9.89
N VAL A 94 14.94 0.06 -11.17
CA VAL A 94 13.75 -0.53 -11.79
C VAL A 94 14.12 -1.73 -12.64
N GLY A 95 13.15 -2.63 -12.84
CA GLY A 95 13.31 -3.84 -13.64
C GLY A 95 13.17 -5.12 -12.84
N ASP A 96 13.22 -6.25 -13.53
CA ASP A 96 13.01 -7.59 -12.95
C ASP A 96 14.07 -7.95 -11.89
N GLY A 97 15.26 -7.37 -11.98
CA GLY A 97 16.32 -7.57 -11.00
C GLY A 97 16.00 -7.06 -9.59
N CYS A 98 14.97 -6.24 -9.45
CA CYS A 98 14.50 -5.75 -8.16
C CYS A 98 13.59 -6.76 -7.43
N LEU A 99 13.03 -7.72 -8.13
CA LEU A 99 12.14 -8.72 -7.54
C LEU A 99 12.90 -9.64 -6.58
N GLY A 100 12.31 -9.90 -5.43
CA GLY A 100 12.89 -10.71 -4.37
C GLY A 100 13.86 -9.97 -3.44
N ARG A 101 14.10 -8.68 -3.68
CA ARG A 101 15.05 -7.86 -2.93
C ARG A 101 14.35 -6.84 -2.04
N ILE A 102 15.05 -6.41 -0.99
CA ILE A 102 14.59 -5.37 -0.07
C ILE A 102 15.43 -4.11 -0.28
N PHE A 103 14.76 -2.98 -0.47
CA PHE A 103 15.37 -1.68 -0.70
C PHE A 103 15.02 -0.67 0.40
N ASN A 104 15.88 0.31 0.60
CA ASN A 104 15.57 1.52 1.35
C ASN A 104 15.03 2.62 0.42
N VAL A 105 14.78 3.81 0.97
CA VAL A 105 14.28 4.98 0.21
C VAL A 105 15.19 5.39 -0.95
N LEU A 106 16.50 5.16 -0.82
CA LEU A 106 17.49 5.49 -1.84
C LEU A 106 17.67 4.40 -2.91
N GLY A 107 16.91 3.32 -2.82
CA GLY A 107 17.06 2.17 -3.71
C GLY A 107 18.29 1.31 -3.46
N GLN A 108 18.86 1.41 -2.27
CA GLN A 108 19.94 0.55 -1.82
C GLN A 108 19.38 -0.72 -1.18
N THR A 109 20.02 -1.86 -1.43
CA THR A 109 19.60 -3.13 -0.83
C THR A 109 19.95 -3.19 0.65
N VAL A 110 19.02 -3.73 1.45
CA VAL A 110 19.13 -3.87 2.90
C VAL A 110 18.83 -5.28 3.39
N ASP A 111 18.88 -6.26 2.50
CA ASP A 111 18.52 -7.66 2.72
C ASP A 111 19.71 -8.57 3.07
N ASN A 112 20.88 -7.99 3.41
CA ASN A 112 22.14 -8.70 3.69
C ASN A 112 22.63 -9.60 2.52
N ASP A 113 22.13 -9.38 1.32
CA ASP A 113 22.65 -9.99 0.10
C ASP A 113 23.52 -8.97 -0.64
N ASP A 114 24.83 -9.17 -0.62
CA ASP A 114 25.82 -8.27 -1.23
C ASP A 114 25.84 -8.35 -2.76
N THR A 115 25.03 -9.22 -3.36
CA THR A 115 24.96 -9.30 -4.83
C THR A 115 24.36 -8.02 -5.39
N LYS A 116 25.03 -7.48 -6.40
CA LYS A 116 24.56 -6.27 -7.08
C LYS A 116 23.23 -6.54 -7.79
N VAL A 117 22.26 -5.66 -7.56
CA VAL A 117 20.98 -5.73 -8.26
C VAL A 117 21.20 -5.43 -9.76
N PRO A 118 20.81 -6.34 -10.66
CA PRO A 118 20.87 -6.10 -12.10
C PRO A 118 19.68 -5.22 -12.53
N ALA A 119 19.67 -3.95 -12.07
CA ALA A 119 18.65 -3.00 -12.43
C ALA A 119 18.69 -2.71 -13.95
N SER A 120 17.52 -2.67 -14.58
CA SER A 120 17.39 -2.34 -15.99
C SER A 120 17.67 -0.85 -16.24
N ASP A 121 17.25 -0.01 -15.28
CA ASP A 121 17.41 1.45 -15.32
C ASP A 121 17.24 2.04 -13.93
N TYR A 122 17.41 3.36 -13.81
CA TYR A 122 17.14 4.14 -12.61
C TYR A 122 16.19 5.28 -12.95
N TRP A 123 15.04 5.33 -12.30
CA TRP A 123 14.02 6.33 -12.53
C TRP A 123 13.88 7.28 -11.34
N PRO A 124 13.73 8.60 -11.57
CA PRO A 124 13.50 9.54 -10.49
C PRO A 124 12.20 9.23 -9.78
N ILE A 125 12.18 9.33 -8.44
CA ILE A 125 10.99 9.04 -7.64
C ILE A 125 9.91 10.13 -7.76
N HIS A 126 10.29 11.35 -8.13
CA HIS A 126 9.37 12.46 -8.43
C HIS A 126 8.99 12.41 -9.91
N ARG A 127 7.84 11.88 -10.19
CA ARG A 127 7.31 11.74 -11.53
C ARG A 127 5.89 12.31 -11.60
N PRO A 128 5.48 12.91 -12.73
CA PRO A 128 4.10 13.32 -12.91
C PRO A 128 3.17 12.10 -13.03
N ALA A 129 1.91 12.29 -12.67
CA ALA A 129 0.87 11.32 -12.99
C ALA A 129 0.77 11.10 -14.51
N PRO A 130 0.30 9.94 -14.97
CA PRO A 130 0.07 9.69 -16.39
C PRO A 130 -0.84 10.76 -16.99
N ALA A 131 -0.50 11.21 -18.20
CA ALA A 131 -1.31 12.21 -18.90
C ALA A 131 -2.72 11.65 -19.18
N PHE A 132 -3.72 12.50 -19.17
CA PHE A 132 -5.13 12.11 -19.39
C PHE A 132 -5.31 11.26 -20.66
N LYS A 133 -4.60 11.59 -21.74
CA LYS A 133 -4.63 10.81 -23.01
C LYS A 133 -4.09 9.39 -22.91
N ASP A 134 -3.24 9.11 -21.91
CA ASP A 134 -2.57 7.82 -21.72
C ASP A 134 -3.30 6.95 -20.70
N GLN A 135 -4.27 7.50 -19.97
CA GLN A 135 -5.08 6.76 -19.03
C GLN A 135 -6.11 5.88 -19.77
N SER A 136 -6.41 4.72 -19.20
CA SER A 136 -7.48 3.87 -19.67
C SER A 136 -8.82 4.34 -19.11
N PRO A 137 -9.83 4.64 -19.94
CA PRO A 137 -11.14 5.02 -19.46
C PRO A 137 -12.00 3.81 -19.03
N ALA A 138 -11.57 2.59 -19.34
CA ALA A 138 -12.33 1.38 -19.05
C ALA A 138 -12.25 1.05 -17.56
N THR A 139 -13.42 0.85 -16.95
CA THR A 139 -13.54 0.31 -15.60
C THR A 139 -13.69 -1.21 -15.69
N GLU A 140 -12.64 -1.93 -15.33
CA GLU A 140 -12.62 -3.39 -15.33
C GLU A 140 -12.44 -3.90 -13.90
N ILE A 141 -13.05 -5.06 -13.62
CA ILE A 141 -12.82 -5.75 -12.36
C ILE A 141 -11.41 -6.36 -12.34
N PHE A 142 -10.72 -6.18 -11.23
CA PHE A 142 -9.50 -6.92 -10.93
C PHE A 142 -9.86 -8.19 -10.16
N GLU A 143 -9.88 -9.32 -10.86
CA GLU A 143 -10.26 -10.61 -10.27
C GLU A 143 -9.15 -11.12 -9.35
N THR A 144 -9.47 -11.28 -8.07
CA THR A 144 -8.50 -11.69 -7.04
C THR A 144 -8.50 -13.20 -6.79
N GLY A 145 -9.54 -13.90 -7.21
CA GLY A 145 -9.76 -15.32 -6.89
C GLY A 145 -10.23 -15.58 -5.46
N ILE A 146 -10.55 -14.53 -4.72
CA ILE A 146 -11.07 -14.59 -3.35
C ILE A 146 -12.56 -14.25 -3.40
N LYS A 147 -13.40 -15.22 -3.04
CA LYS A 147 -14.87 -15.13 -3.19
C LYS A 147 -15.47 -13.87 -2.58
N VAL A 148 -15.16 -13.58 -1.33
CA VAL A 148 -15.74 -12.44 -0.63
C VAL A 148 -15.32 -11.11 -1.23
N VAL A 149 -14.10 -10.99 -1.68
CA VAL A 149 -13.58 -9.79 -2.32
C VAL A 149 -14.25 -9.59 -3.68
N ASP A 150 -14.20 -10.59 -4.54
CA ASP A 150 -14.67 -10.47 -5.92
C ASP A 150 -16.19 -10.28 -6.01
N LEU A 151 -16.95 -10.86 -5.08
CA LEU A 151 -18.40 -10.73 -5.07
C LEU A 151 -18.88 -9.43 -4.42
N ILE A 152 -18.42 -9.15 -3.19
CA ILE A 152 -19.00 -8.11 -2.33
C ILE A 152 -18.23 -6.79 -2.40
N ALA A 153 -16.90 -6.87 -2.38
CA ALA A 153 -16.02 -5.71 -2.40
C ALA A 153 -15.03 -5.77 -3.58
N PRO A 154 -15.52 -5.87 -4.83
CA PRO A 154 -14.67 -6.06 -5.99
C PRO A 154 -13.69 -4.91 -6.17
N TYR A 155 -12.47 -5.25 -6.58
CA TYR A 155 -11.42 -4.29 -6.86
C TYR A 155 -11.50 -3.83 -8.30
N ALA A 156 -11.40 -2.52 -8.51
CA ALA A 156 -11.23 -1.97 -9.84
C ALA A 156 -9.77 -2.09 -10.27
N LYS A 157 -9.53 -2.52 -11.50
CA LYS A 157 -8.21 -2.53 -12.11
C LYS A 157 -7.70 -1.09 -12.21
N GLY A 158 -6.51 -0.84 -11.67
CA GLY A 158 -5.99 0.53 -11.51
C GLY A 158 -6.65 1.33 -10.39
N GLY A 159 -7.47 0.69 -9.56
CA GLY A 159 -8.14 1.30 -8.42
C GLY A 159 -7.28 1.35 -7.16
N LYS A 160 -7.79 2.10 -6.18
CA LYS A 160 -7.16 2.28 -4.87
C LYS A 160 -8.07 1.67 -3.81
N ILE A 161 -7.54 0.69 -3.09
CA ILE A 161 -8.29 -0.07 -2.09
C ILE A 161 -7.74 0.24 -0.71
N GLY A 162 -8.62 0.66 0.20
CA GLY A 162 -8.27 0.80 1.62
C GLY A 162 -8.42 -0.54 2.34
N LEU A 163 -7.40 -0.94 3.07
CA LEU A 163 -7.41 -2.13 3.91
C LEU A 163 -7.43 -1.73 5.38
N PHE A 164 -8.49 -2.11 6.06
CA PHE A 164 -8.70 -1.85 7.48
C PHE A 164 -8.69 -3.17 8.24
N GLY A 165 -8.03 -3.19 9.39
CA GLY A 165 -8.03 -4.37 10.24
C GLY A 165 -7.09 -4.21 11.41
N GLY A 166 -7.51 -4.70 12.56
CA GLY A 166 -6.69 -4.76 13.75
C GLY A 166 -5.60 -5.82 13.67
N ALA A 167 -4.83 -5.96 14.72
CA ALA A 167 -3.82 -7.01 14.81
C ALA A 167 -4.47 -8.42 14.86
N GLY A 168 -3.87 -9.37 14.17
CA GLY A 168 -4.25 -10.78 14.23
C GLY A 168 -5.52 -11.18 13.49
N VAL A 169 -6.01 -10.33 12.56
CA VAL A 169 -7.20 -10.64 11.73
C VAL A 169 -6.86 -11.19 10.34
N GLY A 170 -5.59 -11.47 10.07
CA GLY A 170 -5.15 -12.08 8.81
C GLY A 170 -4.78 -11.08 7.70
N LYS A 171 -4.47 -9.83 8.03
CA LYS A 171 -4.03 -8.81 7.05
C LYS A 171 -2.85 -9.31 6.20
N THR A 172 -1.79 -9.79 6.84
CA THR A 172 -0.58 -10.26 6.18
C THR A 172 -0.84 -11.46 5.28
N VAL A 173 -1.64 -12.41 5.73
CA VAL A 173 -2.00 -13.62 4.96
C VAL A 173 -2.82 -13.25 3.72
N LEU A 174 -3.73 -12.29 3.85
CA LEU A 174 -4.49 -11.77 2.70
C LEU A 174 -3.59 -11.10 1.67
N ILE A 175 -2.63 -10.29 2.11
CA ILE A 175 -1.65 -9.64 1.23
C ILE A 175 -0.82 -10.67 0.46
N GLN A 176 -0.32 -11.69 1.15
CA GLN A 176 0.46 -12.77 0.54
C GLN A 176 -0.35 -13.57 -0.48
N GLU A 177 -1.61 -13.86 -0.18
CA GLU A 177 -2.50 -14.57 -1.11
C GLU A 177 -2.78 -13.74 -2.37
N LEU A 178 -2.99 -12.45 -2.23
CA LEU A 178 -3.14 -11.54 -3.37
C LEU A 178 -1.89 -11.51 -4.24
N ILE A 179 -0.70 -11.45 -3.65
CA ILE A 179 0.58 -11.52 -4.37
C ILE A 179 0.69 -12.85 -5.13
N HIS A 180 0.38 -13.95 -4.47
CA HIS A 180 0.40 -15.28 -5.08
C HIS A 180 -0.55 -15.36 -6.28
N ASN A 181 -1.79 -14.94 -6.11
CA ASN A 181 -2.81 -15.03 -7.15
C ASN A 181 -2.49 -14.14 -8.36
N VAL A 182 -1.96 -12.94 -8.12
CA VAL A 182 -1.52 -12.05 -9.21
C VAL A 182 -0.36 -12.65 -9.99
N ALA A 183 0.62 -13.21 -9.30
CA ALA A 183 1.77 -13.84 -9.94
C ALA A 183 1.37 -15.06 -10.78
N THR A 184 0.40 -15.85 -10.30
CA THR A 184 -0.01 -17.10 -10.93
C THR A 184 -1.02 -16.89 -12.06
N GLU A 185 -2.06 -16.09 -11.83
CA GLU A 185 -3.20 -15.95 -12.74
C GLU A 185 -3.08 -14.75 -13.70
N HIS A 186 -2.44 -13.66 -13.23
CA HIS A 186 -2.29 -12.43 -14.03
C HIS A 186 -0.89 -12.25 -14.61
N SER A 187 0.05 -13.14 -14.32
CA SER A 187 1.47 -13.04 -14.72
C SER A 187 2.10 -11.69 -14.33
N GLY A 188 1.55 -11.04 -13.31
CA GLY A 188 1.98 -9.76 -12.80
C GLY A 188 2.97 -9.90 -11.65
N CYS A 189 3.59 -8.77 -11.30
CA CYS A 189 4.41 -8.65 -10.11
C CYS A 189 3.79 -7.72 -9.10
N SER A 190 4.37 -7.67 -7.91
CA SER A 190 3.91 -6.82 -6.82
C SER A 190 5.07 -6.00 -6.25
N VAL A 191 4.74 -4.86 -5.69
CA VAL A 191 5.66 -4.03 -4.92
C VAL A 191 5.03 -3.78 -3.55
N PHE A 192 5.79 -4.03 -2.50
CA PHE A 192 5.36 -3.78 -1.13
C PHE A 192 6.16 -2.63 -0.52
N CYS A 193 5.47 -1.59 -0.06
CA CYS A 193 6.07 -0.45 0.62
C CYS A 193 5.74 -0.50 2.11
N GLY A 194 6.74 -0.72 2.94
CA GLY A 194 6.65 -0.59 4.40
C GLY A 194 6.94 0.85 4.81
N VAL A 195 5.94 1.58 5.25
CA VAL A 195 6.01 3.00 5.57
C VAL A 195 5.74 3.24 7.05
N GLY A 196 6.77 3.53 7.81
CA GLY A 196 6.65 3.93 9.20
C GLY A 196 6.10 2.86 10.16
N GLU A 197 6.11 1.60 9.75
CA GLU A 197 5.72 0.46 10.59
C GLU A 197 6.90 -0.13 11.34
N ARG A 198 6.67 -1.14 12.15
CA ARG A 198 7.72 -1.78 12.95
C ARG A 198 8.67 -2.57 12.06
N THR A 199 9.97 -2.37 12.23
CA THR A 199 11.00 -3.11 11.48
C THR A 199 10.87 -4.63 11.66
N ARG A 200 10.49 -5.08 12.85
CA ARG A 200 10.25 -6.49 13.13
C ARG A 200 9.13 -7.06 12.24
N GLU A 201 8.00 -6.36 12.11
CA GLU A 201 6.86 -6.79 11.28
C GLU A 201 7.28 -6.88 9.79
N GLY A 202 8.12 -5.94 9.33
CA GLY A 202 8.69 -6.00 7.98
C GLY A 202 9.59 -7.21 7.76
N ASN A 203 10.40 -7.57 8.76
CA ASN A 203 11.26 -8.75 8.70
C ASN A 203 10.45 -10.06 8.76
N ASP A 204 9.44 -10.11 9.62
CA ASP A 204 8.52 -11.26 9.72
C ASP A 204 7.79 -11.47 8.38
N LEU A 205 7.28 -10.41 7.76
CA LEU A 205 6.64 -10.45 6.44
C LEU A 205 7.60 -10.98 5.35
N TRP A 206 8.84 -10.53 5.34
CA TRP A 206 9.84 -11.02 4.40
C TRP A 206 10.10 -12.52 4.58
N GLY A 207 10.24 -12.99 5.83
CA GLY A 207 10.39 -14.41 6.16
C GLY A 207 9.21 -15.25 5.68
N GLU A 208 8.00 -14.81 5.97
CA GLU A 208 6.77 -15.47 5.55
C GLU A 208 6.61 -15.51 4.02
N MET A 209 6.95 -14.45 3.30
CA MET A 209 6.97 -14.42 1.83
C MET A 209 7.98 -15.40 1.25
N LYS A 210 9.13 -15.56 1.91
CA LYS A 210 10.15 -16.54 1.52
C LYS A 210 9.65 -17.96 1.71
N ASP A 211 9.04 -18.25 2.86
CA ASP A 211 8.54 -19.58 3.21
C ASP A 211 7.34 -19.99 2.33
N SER A 212 6.47 -19.05 1.98
CA SER A 212 5.34 -19.27 1.07
C SER A 212 5.73 -19.29 -0.43
N GLY A 213 6.98 -18.99 -0.76
CA GLY A 213 7.48 -19.02 -2.14
C GLY A 213 7.07 -17.84 -3.02
N VAL A 214 6.46 -16.78 -2.46
CA VAL A 214 6.01 -15.61 -3.24
C VAL A 214 7.07 -14.51 -3.36
N LEU A 215 8.17 -14.61 -2.60
CA LEU A 215 9.20 -13.56 -2.53
C LEU A 215 9.78 -13.20 -3.89
N SER A 216 9.97 -14.17 -4.78
CA SER A 216 10.53 -13.95 -6.14
C SER A 216 9.63 -13.11 -7.07
N LYS A 217 8.41 -12.83 -6.66
CA LYS A 217 7.40 -12.07 -7.42
C LYS A 217 7.13 -10.68 -6.84
N VAL A 218 7.84 -10.29 -5.81
CA VAL A 218 7.63 -9.03 -5.10
C VAL A 218 8.93 -8.28 -4.87
N ALA A 219 8.92 -6.96 -5.08
CA ALA A 219 9.96 -6.06 -4.63
C ALA A 219 9.51 -5.40 -3.31
N LEU A 220 10.40 -5.37 -2.32
CA LEU A 220 10.13 -4.81 -1.01
C LEU A 220 10.90 -3.50 -0.83
N VAL A 221 10.23 -2.46 -0.37
CA VAL A 221 10.84 -1.15 -0.11
C VAL A 221 10.45 -0.71 1.30
N TYR A 222 11.41 -0.57 2.19
CA TYR A 222 11.18 -0.26 3.59
C TYR A 222 11.73 1.09 4.01
N GLY A 223 10.87 1.89 4.64
CA GLY A 223 11.19 3.10 5.38
C GLY A 223 10.43 3.06 6.70
N GLN A 224 10.90 2.24 7.64
CA GLN A 224 10.17 1.89 8.86
C GLN A 224 10.28 2.99 9.93
N MET A 225 9.69 2.75 11.11
CA MET A 225 9.56 3.78 12.15
C MET A 225 10.90 4.23 12.77
N ASN A 226 11.97 3.47 12.57
CA ASN A 226 13.32 3.84 13.00
C ASN A 226 14.01 4.83 12.05
N GLU A 227 13.46 5.02 10.85
CA GLU A 227 13.98 5.94 9.85
C GLU A 227 13.53 7.39 10.13
N PRO A 228 14.32 8.41 9.72
CA PRO A 228 13.92 9.79 9.86
C PRO A 228 12.70 10.13 9.00
N PRO A 229 12.00 11.25 9.28
CA PRO A 229 10.77 11.60 8.57
C PRO A 229 10.96 11.79 7.06
N GLY A 230 12.13 12.24 6.61
CA GLY A 230 12.44 12.34 5.19
C GLY A 230 12.35 11.00 4.46
N ALA A 231 12.94 9.94 5.03
CA ALA A 231 12.86 8.59 4.47
C ALA A 231 11.43 8.06 4.47
N ARG A 232 10.71 8.19 5.58
CA ARG A 232 9.32 7.73 5.69
C ARG A 232 8.38 8.47 4.72
N MET A 233 8.64 9.73 4.44
CA MET A 233 7.88 10.54 3.50
C MET A 233 8.12 10.13 2.03
N ARG A 234 9.28 9.58 1.69
CA ARG A 234 9.68 9.30 0.30
C ARG A 234 9.67 7.83 -0.09
N VAL A 235 9.70 6.93 0.87
CA VAL A 235 9.79 5.48 0.58
C VAL A 235 8.64 4.97 -0.27
N ALA A 236 7.41 5.45 -0.06
CA ALA A 236 6.26 5.11 -0.89
C ALA A 236 6.44 5.53 -2.36
N LEU A 237 7.07 6.68 -2.60
CA LEU A 237 7.40 7.14 -3.95
C LEU A 237 8.44 6.25 -4.62
N THR A 238 9.41 5.76 -3.87
CA THR A 238 10.42 4.80 -4.37
C THR A 238 9.75 3.52 -4.86
N GLY A 239 8.89 2.93 -4.04
CA GLY A 239 8.15 1.72 -4.42
C GLY A 239 7.17 1.95 -5.57
N LEU A 240 6.46 3.07 -5.56
CA LEU A 240 5.56 3.44 -6.66
C LEU A 240 6.30 3.58 -8.00
N THR A 241 7.51 4.15 -7.98
CA THR A 241 8.34 4.27 -9.18
C THR A 241 8.75 2.91 -9.74
N MET A 242 9.08 1.95 -8.87
CA MET A 242 9.33 0.56 -9.30
C MET A 242 8.08 -0.06 -9.95
N ALA A 243 6.91 0.14 -9.36
CA ALA A 243 5.64 -0.33 -9.90
C ALA A 243 5.31 0.31 -11.27
N GLU A 244 5.57 1.59 -11.43
CA GLU A 244 5.35 2.32 -12.68
C GLU A 244 6.19 1.77 -13.84
N TYR A 245 7.41 1.30 -13.57
CA TYR A 245 8.24 0.67 -14.60
C TYR A 245 7.57 -0.60 -15.15
N PHE A 246 7.06 -1.47 -14.29
CA PHE A 246 6.38 -2.69 -14.70
C PHE A 246 5.08 -2.40 -15.47
N ARG A 247 4.34 -1.37 -15.07
CA ARG A 247 3.14 -0.91 -15.78
C ARG A 247 3.49 -0.34 -17.17
N ASP A 248 4.44 0.61 -17.21
CA ASP A 248 4.66 1.45 -18.39
C ASP A 248 5.59 0.80 -19.43
N LYS A 249 6.55 -0.02 -18.99
CA LYS A 249 7.53 -0.67 -19.87
C LYS A 249 7.26 -2.12 -20.13
N GLN A 250 6.70 -2.84 -19.19
CA GLN A 250 6.40 -4.25 -19.34
C GLN A 250 4.92 -4.55 -19.57
N GLY A 251 4.05 -3.55 -19.48
CA GLY A 251 2.62 -3.68 -19.72
C GLY A 251 1.93 -4.64 -18.74
N GLN A 252 2.43 -4.73 -17.51
CA GLN A 252 1.90 -5.63 -16.51
C GLN A 252 0.77 -5.00 -15.69
N ASP A 253 -0.05 -5.87 -15.11
CA ASP A 253 -0.97 -5.52 -14.04
C ASP A 253 -0.24 -5.68 -12.70
N VAL A 254 0.14 -4.56 -12.10
CA VAL A 254 0.97 -4.52 -10.89
C VAL A 254 0.10 -4.32 -9.66
N LEU A 255 0.37 -5.07 -8.59
CA LEU A 255 -0.14 -4.75 -7.25
C LEU A 255 0.87 -3.91 -6.49
N LEU A 256 0.41 -2.81 -5.94
CA LEU A 256 1.18 -1.97 -5.04
C LEU A 256 0.55 -2.01 -3.64
N PHE A 257 1.32 -2.47 -2.67
CA PHE A 257 0.92 -2.44 -1.26
C PHE A 257 1.62 -1.30 -0.54
N VAL A 258 0.87 -0.54 0.25
CA VAL A 258 1.40 0.53 1.09
C VAL A 258 0.94 0.27 2.53
N ASP A 259 1.85 -0.07 3.40
CA ASP A 259 1.58 -0.28 4.82
C ASP A 259 2.52 0.60 5.66
N ASN A 260 2.10 1.73 6.11
CA ASN A 260 0.78 2.30 6.22
C ASN A 260 0.71 3.68 5.54
N ILE A 261 -0.33 3.97 4.80
CA ILE A 261 -0.49 5.27 4.10
C ILE A 261 -0.60 6.45 5.08
N PHE A 262 -1.17 6.25 6.26
CA PHE A 262 -1.22 7.28 7.30
C PHE A 262 0.18 7.73 7.73
N ARG A 263 1.15 6.80 7.80
CA ARG A 263 2.53 7.13 8.19
C ARG A 263 3.25 7.98 7.15
N PHE A 264 2.90 7.81 5.87
CA PHE A 264 3.35 8.72 4.80
C PHE A 264 2.88 10.17 5.07
N VAL A 265 1.61 10.35 5.40
CA VAL A 265 1.03 11.65 5.73
C VAL A 265 1.65 12.24 7.00
N GLN A 266 1.81 11.43 8.02
CA GLN A 266 2.41 11.84 9.30
C GLN A 266 3.85 12.32 9.10
N ALA A 267 4.66 11.59 8.35
CA ALA A 267 6.02 12.00 8.03
C ALA A 267 6.06 13.34 7.27
N GLY A 268 5.13 13.56 6.35
CA GLY A 268 4.93 14.83 5.67
C GLY A 268 4.62 15.98 6.64
N SER A 269 3.82 15.76 7.68
CA SER A 269 3.53 16.77 8.70
C SER A 269 4.74 17.09 9.58
N GLU A 270 5.53 16.08 9.96
CA GLU A 270 6.78 16.25 10.70
C GLU A 270 7.78 17.10 9.91
N VAL A 271 7.98 16.80 8.64
CA VAL A 271 8.85 17.56 7.75
C VAL A 271 8.35 19.00 7.59
N SER A 272 7.06 19.19 7.36
CA SER A 272 6.44 20.52 7.21
C SER A 272 6.67 21.39 8.45
N ALA A 273 6.53 20.82 9.65
CA ALA A 273 6.82 21.53 10.91
C ALA A 273 8.30 21.94 11.00
N LEU A 274 9.22 21.04 10.65
CA LEU A 274 10.66 21.32 10.64
C LEU A 274 11.07 22.38 9.59
N LEU A 275 10.34 22.45 8.47
CA LEU A 275 10.53 23.48 7.45
C LEU A 275 9.96 24.84 7.86
N GLY A 276 9.30 24.93 9.01
CA GLY A 276 8.72 26.18 9.51
C GLY A 276 7.45 26.62 8.79
N ARG A 277 6.74 25.71 8.13
CA ARG A 277 5.44 26.00 7.51
C ARG A 277 4.37 26.11 8.59
N MET A 278 3.43 27.04 8.38
CA MET A 278 2.30 27.21 9.30
C MET A 278 1.39 25.96 9.23
N PRO A 279 1.11 25.28 10.36
CA PRO A 279 0.27 24.10 10.35
C PRO A 279 -1.19 24.44 9.99
N SER A 280 -1.86 23.49 9.37
CA SER A 280 -3.30 23.51 9.12
C SER A 280 -4.07 22.86 10.26
N ALA A 281 -5.32 22.47 10.03
CA ALA A 281 -6.16 21.82 11.02
C ALA A 281 -5.48 20.58 11.64
N VAL A 282 -5.62 20.42 12.96
CA VAL A 282 -5.07 19.30 13.75
C VAL A 282 -3.54 19.17 13.67
N GLY A 283 -2.84 20.23 13.22
CA GLY A 283 -1.38 20.24 13.11
C GLY A 283 -0.80 19.61 11.84
N TYR A 284 -1.63 19.22 10.87
CA TYR A 284 -1.17 18.71 9.59
C TYR A 284 -0.56 19.80 8.71
N GLN A 285 0.19 19.38 7.69
CA GLN A 285 0.79 20.27 6.70
C GLN A 285 -0.29 21.03 5.90
N PRO A 286 -0.03 22.27 5.49
CA PRO A 286 -0.97 23.01 4.62
C PRO A 286 -1.12 22.39 3.23
N THR A 287 -0.15 21.57 2.81
CA THR A 287 -0.11 20.85 1.53
C THR A 287 -0.68 19.45 1.61
N LEU A 288 -1.41 19.09 2.67
CA LEU A 288 -1.92 17.74 2.92
C LEU A 288 -2.65 17.13 1.72
N ALA A 289 -3.61 17.84 1.16
CA ALA A 289 -4.40 17.37 0.02
C ALA A 289 -3.54 17.19 -1.24
N THR A 290 -2.58 18.10 -1.47
CA THR A 290 -1.67 18.02 -2.60
C THR A 290 -0.70 16.86 -2.46
N ASP A 291 -0.12 16.65 -1.29
CA ASP A 291 0.82 15.55 -1.03
C ASP A 291 0.16 14.19 -1.23
N ILE A 292 -1.06 14.01 -0.72
CA ILE A 292 -1.86 12.79 -0.94
C ILE A 292 -2.21 12.64 -2.42
N GLY A 293 -2.67 13.71 -3.07
CA GLY A 293 -3.08 13.71 -4.47
C GLY A 293 -1.93 13.36 -5.41
N GLU A 294 -0.75 13.91 -5.22
CA GLU A 294 0.43 13.61 -6.04
C GLU A 294 0.82 12.13 -6.00
N LEU A 295 0.70 11.49 -4.85
CA LEU A 295 0.92 10.06 -4.73
C LEU A 295 -0.21 9.26 -5.39
N GLN A 296 -1.46 9.57 -5.05
CA GLN A 296 -2.62 8.77 -5.45
C GLN A 296 -2.91 8.84 -6.95
N GLU A 297 -2.73 10.00 -7.58
CA GLU A 297 -3.00 10.18 -9.02
C GLU A 297 -2.01 9.43 -9.94
N ARG A 298 -0.85 9.06 -9.44
CA ARG A 298 0.09 8.18 -10.15
C ARG A 298 -0.38 6.73 -10.21
N ILE A 299 -1.23 6.33 -9.28
CA ILE A 299 -1.77 4.98 -9.15
C ILE A 299 -3.02 4.88 -10.02
N THR A 300 -2.87 4.40 -11.23
CA THR A 300 -3.97 4.32 -12.21
C THR A 300 -3.69 3.30 -13.30
N SER A 301 -4.71 2.96 -14.08
CA SER A 301 -4.57 2.20 -15.31
C SER A 301 -4.16 3.10 -16.47
N THR A 302 -3.21 2.64 -17.26
CA THR A 302 -2.83 3.23 -18.54
C THR A 302 -3.24 2.31 -19.68
N LYS A 303 -3.00 2.74 -20.92
CA LYS A 303 -3.23 1.90 -22.11
C LYS A 303 -2.33 0.67 -22.16
N ASP A 304 -1.17 0.74 -21.48
CA ASP A 304 -0.15 -0.31 -21.51
C ASP A 304 -0.32 -1.32 -20.36
N GLY A 305 -0.69 -0.87 -19.19
CA GLY A 305 -0.82 -1.70 -18.00
C GLY A 305 -1.58 -1.01 -16.87
N SER A 306 -1.56 -1.60 -15.68
CA SER A 306 -2.26 -1.03 -14.51
C SER A 306 -1.43 -1.15 -13.23
N ILE A 307 -1.66 -0.21 -12.31
CA ILE A 307 -1.28 -0.34 -10.92
C ILE A 307 -2.55 -0.32 -10.08
N THR A 308 -2.81 -1.41 -9.39
CA THR A 308 -3.88 -1.50 -8.39
C THR A 308 -3.24 -1.45 -7.01
N SER A 309 -3.65 -0.51 -6.18
CA SER A 309 -3.06 -0.34 -4.85
C SER A 309 -3.95 -0.86 -3.75
N ILE A 310 -3.31 -1.49 -2.76
CA ILE A 310 -3.94 -1.87 -1.49
C ILE A 310 -3.17 -1.12 -0.40
N GLN A 311 -3.87 -0.20 0.26
CA GLN A 311 -3.30 0.72 1.22
C GLN A 311 -3.86 0.42 2.60
N ALA A 312 -3.02 -0.01 3.52
CA ALA A 312 -3.41 -0.10 4.91
C ALA A 312 -3.62 1.30 5.46
N VAL A 313 -4.76 1.53 6.08
CA VAL A 313 -5.14 2.84 6.64
C VAL A 313 -5.27 2.71 8.14
N TYR A 314 -4.46 3.47 8.87
CA TYR A 314 -4.62 3.67 10.30
C TYR A 314 -5.49 4.89 10.54
N VAL A 315 -6.47 4.73 11.42
CA VAL A 315 -7.38 5.81 11.81
C VAL A 315 -7.07 6.20 13.26
N PRO A 316 -6.47 7.38 13.49
CA PRO A 316 -6.14 7.83 14.85
C PRO A 316 -7.40 7.92 15.72
N ALA A 317 -7.36 7.29 16.90
CA ALA A 317 -8.46 7.28 17.87
C ALA A 317 -9.82 6.83 17.29
N ASP A 318 -9.82 6.04 16.20
CA ASP A 318 -11.02 5.62 15.46
C ASP A 318 -11.87 6.80 14.94
N ASP A 319 -11.25 7.98 14.80
CA ASP A 319 -11.91 9.20 14.30
C ASP A 319 -11.78 9.32 12.78
N LEU A 320 -12.81 8.91 12.07
CA LEU A 320 -12.90 9.00 10.61
C LEU A 320 -12.97 10.45 10.09
N THR A 321 -13.18 11.42 10.97
CA THR A 321 -13.22 12.85 10.61
C THR A 321 -11.85 13.51 10.65
N ASP A 322 -10.83 12.80 11.15
CA ASP A 322 -9.44 13.28 11.09
C ASP A 322 -9.03 13.59 9.65
N PRO A 323 -8.40 14.76 9.38
CA PRO A 323 -8.07 15.21 8.03
C PRO A 323 -7.24 14.23 7.20
N ALA A 324 -6.35 13.44 7.82
CA ALA A 324 -5.49 12.51 7.10
C ALA A 324 -6.26 11.30 6.56
N PRO A 325 -6.96 10.50 7.38
CA PRO A 325 -7.82 9.44 6.86
C PRO A 325 -8.89 9.99 5.90
N ALA A 326 -9.55 11.10 6.23
CA ALA A 326 -10.57 11.70 5.38
C ALA A 326 -10.01 12.07 4.00
N GLY A 327 -8.80 12.62 3.93
CA GLY A 327 -8.11 12.91 2.67
C GLY A 327 -7.80 11.67 1.85
N VAL A 328 -7.38 10.58 2.49
CA VAL A 328 -7.13 9.29 1.82
C VAL A 328 -8.42 8.68 1.31
N PHE A 329 -9.50 8.70 2.09
CA PHE A 329 -10.80 8.10 1.70
C PHE A 329 -11.38 8.70 0.43
N THR A 330 -11.12 9.98 0.13
CA THR A 330 -11.60 10.59 -1.10
C THR A 330 -11.06 9.93 -2.37
N HIS A 331 -9.89 9.28 -2.28
CA HIS A 331 -9.23 8.61 -3.38
C HIS A 331 -9.56 7.11 -3.48
N LEU A 332 -10.15 6.51 -2.44
CA LEU A 332 -10.41 5.07 -2.41
C LEU A 332 -11.60 4.68 -3.29
N ASP A 333 -11.43 3.64 -4.08
CA ASP A 333 -12.46 3.05 -4.93
C ASP A 333 -13.20 1.91 -4.22
N ALA A 334 -12.52 1.21 -3.32
CA ALA A 334 -13.09 0.15 -2.51
C ALA A 334 -12.44 0.13 -1.13
N THR A 335 -13.12 -0.49 -0.18
CA THR A 335 -12.62 -0.70 1.17
C THR A 335 -12.80 -2.15 1.55
N THR A 336 -11.75 -2.77 2.09
CA THR A 336 -11.78 -4.11 2.65
C THR A 336 -11.59 -4.01 4.16
N VAL A 337 -12.61 -4.37 4.91
CA VAL A 337 -12.59 -4.34 6.38
C VAL A 337 -12.42 -5.75 6.90
N LEU A 338 -11.32 -6.00 7.62
CA LEU A 338 -11.08 -7.26 8.32
C LEU A 338 -11.62 -7.16 9.74
N SER A 339 -12.57 -8.04 10.07
CA SER A 339 -13.29 -8.02 11.34
C SER A 339 -12.81 -9.12 12.28
N ARG A 340 -12.53 -8.74 13.53
CA ARG A 340 -12.18 -9.69 14.57
C ARG A 340 -13.33 -10.64 14.90
N SER A 341 -14.56 -10.16 14.92
CA SER A 341 -15.75 -10.98 15.20
C SER A 341 -15.93 -12.09 14.16
N ILE A 342 -15.61 -11.82 12.90
CA ILE A 342 -15.64 -12.83 11.83
C ILE A 342 -14.48 -13.82 11.98
N ALA A 343 -13.29 -13.34 12.33
CA ALA A 343 -12.14 -14.21 12.60
C ALA A 343 -12.39 -15.17 13.79
N GLU A 344 -13.07 -14.71 14.82
CA GLU A 344 -13.47 -15.53 15.99
C GLU A 344 -14.46 -16.63 15.63
N LEU A 345 -15.24 -16.47 14.57
CA LEU A 345 -16.11 -17.51 14.00
C LEU A 345 -15.34 -18.56 13.16
N GLY A 346 -14.03 -18.35 12.98
CA GLY A 346 -13.19 -19.22 12.14
C GLY A 346 -13.42 -19.04 10.64
N ILE A 347 -13.95 -17.89 10.22
CA ILE A 347 -14.18 -17.54 8.82
C ILE A 347 -12.98 -16.75 8.31
N TYR A 348 -12.26 -17.31 7.34
CA TYR A 348 -11.10 -16.68 6.73
C TYR A 348 -11.21 -16.70 5.20
N PRO A 349 -10.86 -15.57 4.50
CA PRO A 349 -10.45 -14.29 5.08
C PRO A 349 -11.58 -13.63 5.89
N ALA A 350 -11.21 -12.95 6.97
CA ALA A 350 -12.15 -12.33 7.89
C ALA A 350 -12.71 -10.99 7.38
N VAL A 351 -13.01 -10.93 6.10
CA VAL A 351 -13.57 -9.73 5.45
C VAL A 351 -15.02 -9.56 5.88
N ASP A 352 -15.36 -8.36 6.36
CA ASP A 352 -16.74 -8.02 6.69
C ASP A 352 -17.52 -7.66 5.43
N PRO A 353 -18.48 -8.48 5.00
CA PRO A 353 -19.22 -8.25 3.75
C PRO A 353 -20.22 -7.09 3.85
N LEU A 354 -20.58 -6.64 5.04
CA LEU A 354 -21.50 -5.54 5.26
C LEU A 354 -20.79 -4.19 5.38
N ASP A 355 -19.54 -4.19 5.87
CA ASP A 355 -18.77 -2.97 6.08
C ASP A 355 -17.65 -2.76 5.02
N SER A 356 -17.65 -3.53 3.95
CA SER A 356 -16.66 -3.44 2.87
C SER A 356 -17.30 -2.94 1.57
N PRO A 357 -17.45 -1.61 1.38
CA PRO A 357 -18.04 -1.05 0.18
C PRO A 357 -17.09 -1.06 -1.01
N SER A 358 -17.64 -1.12 -2.22
CA SER A 358 -16.92 -0.93 -3.47
C SER A 358 -17.73 -0.05 -4.42
N ARG A 359 -17.07 0.94 -5.03
CA ARG A 359 -17.71 1.85 -6.00
C ARG A 359 -18.08 1.16 -7.30
N ILE A 360 -17.39 0.08 -7.67
CA ILE A 360 -17.69 -0.67 -8.88
C ILE A 360 -18.79 -1.71 -8.70
N LEU A 361 -19.32 -1.91 -7.49
CA LEU A 361 -20.49 -2.74 -7.25
C LEU A 361 -21.74 -2.02 -7.79
N ASP A 362 -21.86 -1.98 -9.09
CA ASP A 362 -22.89 -1.31 -9.86
C ASP A 362 -23.31 -2.21 -11.03
N PRO A 363 -24.60 -2.37 -11.33
CA PRO A 363 -25.07 -3.24 -12.41
C PRO A 363 -24.56 -2.81 -13.80
N ASN A 364 -24.30 -1.51 -13.99
CA ASN A 364 -23.74 -1.00 -15.26
C ASN A 364 -22.26 -1.36 -15.47
N VAL A 365 -21.52 -1.68 -14.41
CA VAL A 365 -20.10 -2.03 -14.46
C VAL A 365 -19.91 -3.55 -14.44
N LEU A 366 -20.56 -4.24 -13.52
CA LEU A 366 -20.35 -5.67 -13.26
C LEU A 366 -21.42 -6.58 -13.91
N GLY A 367 -22.51 -6.01 -14.40
CA GLY A 367 -23.67 -6.74 -14.88
C GLY A 367 -24.71 -6.97 -13.78
N GLU A 368 -25.97 -7.19 -14.21
CA GLU A 368 -27.11 -7.35 -13.31
C GLU A 368 -26.97 -8.60 -12.42
N GLU A 369 -26.52 -9.72 -12.99
CA GLU A 369 -26.42 -10.99 -12.25
C GLU A 369 -25.45 -10.88 -11.05
N HIS A 370 -24.27 -10.33 -11.27
CA HIS A 370 -23.29 -10.12 -10.19
C HIS A 370 -23.87 -9.20 -9.11
N TYR A 371 -24.43 -8.09 -9.52
CA TYR A 371 -25.01 -7.10 -8.60
C TYR A 371 -26.15 -7.69 -7.77
N GLU A 372 -27.09 -8.41 -8.39
CA GLU A 372 -28.23 -9.03 -7.70
C GLU A 372 -27.77 -10.09 -6.69
N VAL A 373 -26.81 -10.93 -7.05
CA VAL A 373 -26.25 -11.94 -6.15
C VAL A 373 -25.53 -11.31 -4.96
N ALA A 374 -24.72 -10.28 -5.21
CA ALA A 374 -24.00 -9.55 -4.15
C ALA A 374 -24.98 -8.88 -3.19
N ARG A 375 -26.01 -8.22 -3.71
CA ARG A 375 -27.05 -7.58 -2.89
C ARG A 375 -27.88 -8.60 -2.13
N GLY A 376 -28.18 -9.75 -2.73
CA GLY A 376 -28.86 -10.86 -2.07
C GLY A 376 -28.06 -11.42 -0.89
N VAL A 377 -26.76 -11.60 -1.05
CA VAL A 377 -25.86 -12.01 0.03
C VAL A 377 -25.83 -10.97 1.16
N GLN A 378 -25.68 -9.72 0.83
CA GLN A 378 -25.72 -8.63 1.83
C GLN A 378 -27.05 -8.56 2.57
N ALA A 379 -28.17 -8.69 1.87
CA ALA A 379 -29.49 -8.65 2.47
C ALA A 379 -29.74 -9.82 3.45
N ILE A 380 -29.35 -11.03 3.07
CA ILE A 380 -29.52 -12.20 3.94
C ILE A 380 -28.62 -12.13 5.18
N LEU A 381 -27.40 -11.65 5.04
CA LEU A 381 -26.48 -11.45 6.16
C LEU A 381 -26.94 -10.32 7.09
N GLN A 382 -27.47 -9.24 6.54
CA GLN A 382 -28.02 -8.14 7.32
C GLN A 382 -29.24 -8.62 8.13
N ARG A 383 -30.15 -9.36 7.50
CA ARG A 383 -31.31 -9.95 8.20
C ARG A 383 -30.88 -10.90 9.29
N TYR A 384 -29.89 -11.72 9.03
CA TYR A 384 -29.33 -12.62 10.05
C TYR A 384 -28.75 -11.86 11.24
N LYS A 385 -28.02 -10.78 11.00
CA LYS A 385 -27.48 -9.90 12.05
C LYS A 385 -28.59 -9.32 12.93
N GLU A 386 -29.70 -8.89 12.35
CA GLU A 386 -30.88 -8.38 13.08
C GLU A 386 -31.54 -9.48 13.93
N LEU A 387 -31.57 -10.71 13.43
CA LEU A 387 -32.16 -11.85 14.14
C LEU A 387 -31.26 -12.42 15.25
N GLN A 388 -29.96 -12.14 15.23
CA GLN A 388 -29.04 -12.66 16.24
C GLN A 388 -29.39 -12.24 17.67
N ASP A 389 -29.82 -11.01 17.88
CA ASP A 389 -30.26 -10.51 19.17
C ASP A 389 -31.51 -11.25 19.68
N ILE A 390 -32.44 -11.52 18.77
CA ILE A 390 -33.67 -12.28 19.06
C ILE A 390 -33.31 -13.73 19.42
N ILE A 391 -32.42 -14.35 18.65
CA ILE A 391 -31.94 -15.72 18.88
C ILE A 391 -31.24 -15.84 20.23
N ALA A 392 -30.42 -14.85 20.58
CA ALA A 392 -29.69 -14.84 21.83
C ALA A 392 -30.58 -14.71 23.08
N ILE A 393 -31.70 -14.00 22.95
CA ILE A 393 -32.63 -13.76 24.07
C ILE A 393 -33.72 -14.83 24.16
N LEU A 394 -34.33 -15.15 23.03
CA LEU A 394 -35.54 -16.00 22.98
C LEU A 394 -35.28 -17.41 22.45
N GLY A 395 -34.18 -17.64 21.79
CA GLY A 395 -33.83 -18.91 21.13
C GLY A 395 -34.36 -19.03 19.70
N MET A 396 -33.85 -20.03 18.98
CA MET A 396 -34.24 -20.30 17.58
C MET A 396 -35.70 -20.70 17.40
N GLU A 397 -36.31 -21.31 18.42
CA GLU A 397 -37.68 -21.85 18.34
C GLU A 397 -38.73 -20.75 18.19
N GLU A 398 -38.44 -19.54 18.71
CA GLU A 398 -39.36 -18.41 18.65
C GLU A 398 -39.36 -17.67 17.31
N LEU A 399 -38.48 -18.05 16.39
CA LEU A 399 -38.45 -17.47 15.03
C LEU A 399 -39.59 -18.01 14.18
N SER A 400 -40.09 -17.18 13.25
CA SER A 400 -41.00 -17.65 12.21
C SER A 400 -40.29 -18.69 11.31
N ASP A 401 -41.08 -19.53 10.65
CA ASP A 401 -40.52 -20.55 9.74
C ASP A 401 -39.72 -19.90 8.60
N ASP A 402 -40.15 -18.76 8.11
CA ASP A 402 -39.44 -17.99 7.10
C ASP A 402 -38.08 -17.48 7.62
N ASP A 403 -38.04 -16.96 8.85
CA ASP A 403 -36.78 -16.50 9.48
C ASP A 403 -35.82 -17.67 9.78
N LYS A 404 -36.36 -18.85 10.13
CA LYS A 404 -35.54 -20.06 10.31
C LYS A 404 -34.83 -20.47 9.00
N VAL A 405 -35.52 -20.38 7.87
CA VAL A 405 -34.92 -20.63 6.55
C VAL A 405 -33.85 -19.58 6.22
N ILE A 406 -34.12 -18.30 6.49
CA ILE A 406 -33.15 -17.21 6.29
C ILE A 406 -31.90 -17.46 7.13
N VAL A 407 -32.03 -17.80 8.40
CA VAL A 407 -30.91 -18.09 9.29
C VAL A 407 -30.08 -19.27 8.79
N ALA A 408 -30.73 -20.34 8.35
CA ALA A 408 -30.03 -21.51 7.83
C ALA A 408 -29.23 -21.19 6.56
N ARG A 409 -29.82 -20.44 5.63
CA ARG A 409 -29.13 -20.00 4.41
C ARG A 409 -28.02 -18.97 4.71
N ALA A 410 -28.26 -18.05 5.62
CA ALA A 410 -27.24 -17.06 6.03
C ALA A 410 -26.00 -17.71 6.63
N ARG A 411 -26.17 -18.74 7.45
CA ARG A 411 -25.04 -19.51 8.00
C ARG A 411 -24.25 -20.25 6.91
N LYS A 412 -24.93 -20.80 5.91
CA LYS A 412 -24.30 -21.42 4.75
C LYS A 412 -23.51 -20.37 3.94
N VAL A 413 -24.11 -19.19 3.71
CA VAL A 413 -23.43 -18.07 3.04
C VAL A 413 -22.18 -17.66 3.80
N GLN A 414 -22.23 -17.49 5.12
CA GLN A 414 -21.05 -17.16 5.93
C GLN A 414 -19.95 -18.21 5.80
N ARG A 415 -20.29 -19.48 5.85
CA ARG A 415 -19.32 -20.58 5.69
C ARG A 415 -18.76 -20.61 4.29
N PHE A 416 -19.58 -20.39 3.28
CA PHE A 416 -19.14 -20.36 1.89
C PHE A 416 -18.28 -19.13 1.53
N LEU A 417 -18.38 -18.04 2.28
CA LEU A 417 -17.44 -16.90 2.18
C LEU A 417 -16.02 -17.28 2.63
N SER A 418 -15.89 -18.29 3.49
CA SER A 418 -14.59 -18.82 3.88
C SER A 418 -13.91 -19.54 2.71
N GLN A 419 -12.60 -19.38 2.62
CA GLN A 419 -11.80 -19.94 1.52
C GLN A 419 -10.40 -20.30 2.01
N PRO A 420 -9.90 -21.52 1.71
CA PRO A 420 -8.53 -21.88 2.01
C PRO A 420 -7.57 -21.16 1.07
N PHE A 421 -6.47 -20.63 1.63
CA PHE A 421 -5.44 -19.92 0.91
C PHE A 421 -4.23 -20.81 0.62
N PHE A 422 -3.61 -20.63 -0.55
CA PHE A 422 -2.38 -21.32 -0.93
C PHE A 422 -1.24 -21.04 0.06
N VAL A 423 -1.10 -19.78 0.46
CA VAL A 423 -0.04 -19.35 1.39
C VAL A 423 -0.24 -19.85 2.81
N ALA A 424 -1.42 -20.37 3.14
CA ALA A 424 -1.77 -20.91 4.45
C ALA A 424 -1.83 -22.45 4.50
N GLU A 425 -1.57 -23.15 3.41
CA GLU A 425 -1.67 -24.62 3.33
C GLU A 425 -0.88 -25.34 4.42
N GLN A 426 0.34 -24.90 4.68
CA GLN A 426 1.21 -25.47 5.71
C GLN A 426 0.66 -25.34 7.14
N PHE A 427 -0.20 -24.36 7.38
CA PHE A 427 -0.80 -24.11 8.70
C PHE A 427 -2.18 -24.77 8.85
N THR A 428 -2.96 -24.78 7.78
CA THR A 428 -4.35 -25.29 7.80
C THR A 428 -4.44 -26.76 7.43
N GLY A 429 -3.45 -27.30 6.73
CA GLY A 429 -3.48 -28.66 6.19
C GLY A 429 -4.50 -28.83 5.06
N SER A 430 -5.11 -27.77 4.59
CA SER A 430 -6.08 -27.77 3.49
C SER A 430 -5.46 -27.15 2.23
N PRO A 431 -5.62 -27.75 1.04
CA PRO A 431 -5.11 -27.17 -0.20
C PRO A 431 -5.80 -25.85 -0.49
N GLY A 432 -5.03 -24.85 -0.89
CA GLY A 432 -5.54 -23.56 -1.30
C GLY A 432 -6.40 -23.64 -2.56
N ARG A 433 -7.26 -22.65 -2.74
CA ARG A 433 -8.13 -22.59 -3.92
C ARG A 433 -8.21 -21.16 -4.47
N TYR A 434 -8.05 -21.07 -5.78
CA TYR A 434 -8.44 -19.91 -6.57
C TYR A 434 -9.86 -20.15 -7.09
N VAL A 435 -10.81 -19.28 -6.78
CA VAL A 435 -12.19 -19.40 -7.24
C VAL A 435 -12.47 -18.29 -8.24
N SER A 436 -12.80 -18.65 -9.48
CA SER A 436 -13.13 -17.66 -10.50
C SER A 436 -14.40 -16.90 -10.13
N LEU A 437 -14.51 -15.65 -10.60
CA LEU A 437 -15.70 -14.82 -10.37
C LEU A 437 -16.99 -15.51 -10.81
N LYS A 438 -16.97 -16.20 -11.95
CA LYS A 438 -18.11 -16.94 -12.49
C LYS A 438 -18.59 -18.05 -11.54
N GLU A 439 -17.66 -18.81 -10.97
CA GLU A 439 -17.99 -19.86 -10.01
C GLU A 439 -18.47 -19.29 -8.68
N THR A 440 -17.89 -18.19 -8.24
CA THR A 440 -18.33 -17.45 -7.05
C THR A 440 -19.78 -16.99 -7.20
N ILE A 441 -20.12 -16.34 -8.28
CA ILE A 441 -21.51 -15.88 -8.57
C ILE A 441 -22.46 -17.06 -8.60
N ARG A 442 -22.10 -18.13 -9.31
CA ARG A 442 -22.91 -19.34 -9.41
C ARG A 442 -23.19 -19.95 -8.03
N GLY A 443 -22.15 -20.19 -7.24
CA GLY A 443 -22.28 -20.85 -5.94
C GLY A 443 -23.17 -20.05 -4.97
N PHE A 444 -22.96 -18.75 -4.85
CA PHE A 444 -23.83 -17.90 -4.01
C PHE A 444 -25.25 -17.80 -4.52
N LYS A 445 -25.46 -17.74 -5.83
CA LYS A 445 -26.79 -17.74 -6.45
C LYS A 445 -27.55 -19.03 -6.10
N GLU A 446 -26.91 -20.19 -6.20
CA GLU A 446 -27.49 -21.48 -5.87
C GLU A 446 -27.89 -21.57 -4.38
N ILE A 447 -27.04 -21.05 -3.48
CA ILE A 447 -27.34 -21.03 -2.04
C ILE A 447 -28.54 -20.11 -1.75
N LEU A 448 -28.58 -18.91 -2.34
CA LEU A 448 -29.70 -17.97 -2.17
C LEU A 448 -31.01 -18.49 -2.73
N ALA A 449 -30.96 -19.28 -3.81
CA ALA A 449 -32.13 -19.93 -4.41
C ALA A 449 -32.62 -21.15 -3.64
N GLY A 450 -31.92 -21.59 -2.60
CA GLY A 450 -32.28 -22.73 -1.78
C GLY A 450 -31.95 -24.09 -2.38
N GLN A 451 -31.12 -24.16 -3.41
CA GLN A 451 -30.75 -25.43 -4.06
C GLN A 451 -29.91 -26.35 -3.16
N HIS A 452 -29.36 -25.80 -2.10
CA HIS A 452 -28.53 -26.52 -1.14
C HIS A 452 -29.13 -26.55 0.28
N ASP A 453 -30.44 -26.31 0.42
CA ASP A 453 -31.11 -26.26 1.72
C ASP A 453 -31.01 -27.64 2.46
N ASP A 454 -30.94 -28.75 1.72
CA ASP A 454 -30.78 -30.09 2.27
C ASP A 454 -29.36 -30.43 2.76
N MET A 455 -28.38 -29.60 2.43
CA MET A 455 -26.99 -29.82 2.84
C MET A 455 -26.74 -29.25 4.23
N THR A 456 -25.77 -29.83 4.94
CA THR A 456 -25.31 -29.28 6.22
C THR A 456 -24.47 -28.01 6.00
N GLU A 457 -24.39 -27.16 7.03
CA GLU A 457 -23.62 -25.90 6.97
C GLU A 457 -22.11 -26.10 6.67
N GLY A 458 -21.59 -27.31 6.88
CA GLY A 458 -20.17 -27.65 6.66
C GLY A 458 -19.88 -28.49 5.42
N ALA A 459 -20.88 -28.74 4.57
CA ALA A 459 -20.78 -29.63 3.41
C ALA A 459 -20.16 -28.96 2.17
#